data_1e19ad4fdff52113334e5095bc61e8be
#
_entry.id   1e19ad4fdff52113334e5095bc61e8be
#
_cell.length_a   1.000
_cell.length_b   1.000
_cell.length_c   1.000
_cell.angle_alpha   90.00
_cell.angle_beta   90.00
_cell.angle_gamma   90.00
#
_symmetry.space_group_name_H-M   'P 1'
#
loop_
_entity.id
_entity.type
_entity.pdbx_description
1 polymer ?
#
loop_
_entity_poly.entity_id
_entity_poly.type
_entity_poly.pdbx_seq_one_letter_code
_entity_poly.pdbx_strand_id
1 'polypeptide(L)' 'MQAADPSDSEHQRLLAEYHAVTVKYAAAVGELSQHRATMTKEDYDKFLRVVEDARNECERVRNALALFHLAN' A
#
# COMPACT_ATOMS: atom_id res chain seq x y z
N MET A 1 -6.62 33.32 9.52
CA MET A 1 -6.42 32.02 8.86
C MET A 1 -5.87 31.01 9.87
N GLN A 2 -6.52 29.89 9.98
CA GLN A 2 -6.07 28.87 10.92
C GLN A 2 -4.92 28.07 10.33
N ALA A 3 -3.90 27.83 11.15
CA ALA A 3 -2.88 26.87 10.80
C ALA A 3 -3.50 25.46 10.78
N ALA A 4 -2.99 24.60 9.91
CA ALA A 4 -3.43 23.22 9.87
C ALA A 4 -3.16 22.55 11.21
N ASP A 5 -4.13 21.82 11.73
CA ASP A 5 -3.97 21.01 12.92
C ASP A 5 -2.94 19.92 12.62
N PRO A 6 -1.96 19.66 13.51
CA PRO A 6 -1.04 18.52 13.33
C PRO A 6 -1.75 17.20 13.07
N SER A 7 -2.92 16.98 13.68
CA SER A 7 -3.72 15.78 13.44
C SER A 7 -4.23 15.70 12.02
N ASP A 8 -4.63 16.83 11.43
CA ASP A 8 -5.09 16.87 10.05
C ASP A 8 -3.95 16.58 9.08
N SER A 9 -2.76 17.13 9.35
CA SER A 9 -1.58 16.89 8.51
C SER A 9 -1.18 15.42 8.55
N GLU A 10 -1.21 14.81 9.73
CA GLU A 10 -0.90 13.39 9.89
C GLU A 10 -1.92 12.52 9.17
N HIS A 11 -3.20 12.85 9.29
CA HIS A 11 -4.26 12.12 8.60
C HIS A 11 -4.10 12.20 7.09
N GLN A 12 -3.84 13.39 6.56
CA GLN A 12 -3.62 13.57 5.12
C GLN A 12 -2.39 12.80 4.64
N ARG A 13 -1.33 12.80 5.43
CA ARG A 13 -0.11 12.05 5.11
C ARG A 13 -0.39 10.55 5.03
N LEU A 14 -1.13 10.02 6.01
CA LEU A 14 -1.49 8.61 6.02
C LEU A 14 -2.40 8.22 4.86
N LEU A 15 -3.35 9.09 4.51
CA LEU A 15 -4.22 8.85 3.35
C LEU A 15 -3.43 8.84 2.04
N ALA A 16 -2.50 9.78 1.88
CA ALA A 16 -1.65 9.83 0.69
C ALA A 16 -0.75 8.58 0.61
N GLU A 17 -0.19 8.17 1.74
CA GLU A 17 0.62 6.96 1.81
C GLU A 17 -0.20 5.71 1.49
N TYR A 18 -1.41 5.62 2.02
CA TYR A 18 -2.30 4.51 1.73
C TYR A 18 -2.64 4.44 0.25
N HIS A 19 -2.94 5.59 -0.36
CA HIS A 19 -3.20 5.64 -1.79
C HIS A 19 -1.99 5.15 -2.59
N ALA A 20 -0.80 5.61 -2.25
CA ALA A 20 0.43 5.25 -2.95
C ALA A 20 0.70 3.75 -2.86
N VAL A 21 0.59 3.16 -1.66
CA VAL A 21 0.86 1.72 -1.49
C VAL A 21 -0.23 0.88 -2.14
N THR A 22 -1.48 1.35 -2.17
CA THR A 22 -2.58 0.65 -2.82
C THR A 22 -2.38 0.60 -4.34
N VAL A 23 -1.96 1.71 -4.95
CA VAL A 23 -1.65 1.77 -6.38
C VAL A 23 -0.49 0.83 -6.71
N LYS A 24 0.54 0.83 -5.87
CA LYS A 24 1.69 -0.06 -6.03
C LYS A 24 1.28 -1.53 -5.98
N TYR A 25 0.43 -1.87 -5.02
CA TYR A 25 -0.08 -3.23 -4.88
C TYR A 25 -0.89 -3.65 -6.11
N ALA A 26 -1.81 -2.79 -6.56
CA ALA A 26 -2.64 -3.07 -7.72
C ALA A 26 -1.78 -3.26 -8.98
N ALA A 27 -0.76 -2.44 -9.16
CA ALA A 27 0.17 -2.55 -10.29
C ALA A 27 0.92 -3.88 -10.25
N ALA A 28 1.40 -4.28 -9.07
CA ALA A 28 2.14 -5.54 -8.91
C ALA A 28 1.26 -6.74 -9.23
N VAL A 29 0.02 -6.74 -8.74
CA VAL A 29 -0.95 -7.81 -9.03
C VAL A 29 -1.27 -7.86 -10.52
N GLY A 30 -1.45 -6.68 -11.13
CA GLY A 30 -1.73 -6.59 -12.57
C GLY A 30 -0.61 -7.16 -13.42
N GLU A 31 0.65 -6.82 -13.09
CA GLU A 31 1.80 -7.36 -13.81
C GLU A 31 1.91 -8.86 -13.65
N LEU A 32 1.71 -9.37 -12.45
CA LEU A 32 1.73 -10.81 -12.22
C LEU A 32 0.67 -11.51 -13.07
N SER A 33 -0.54 -10.99 -13.12
CA SER A 33 -1.63 -11.56 -13.91
C SER A 33 -1.31 -11.54 -15.41
N GLN A 34 -0.72 -10.44 -15.91
CA GLN A 34 -0.39 -10.30 -17.33
C GLN A 34 0.70 -11.25 -17.80
N HIS A 35 1.70 -11.49 -16.95
CA HIS A 35 2.89 -12.24 -17.35
C HIS A 35 2.95 -13.66 -16.80
N ARG A 36 1.93 -14.06 -16.07
CA ARG A 36 1.90 -15.37 -15.40
C ARG A 36 2.18 -16.53 -16.34
N ALA A 37 1.61 -16.51 -17.54
CA ALA A 37 1.74 -17.61 -18.50
C ALA A 37 3.14 -17.73 -19.11
N THR A 38 3.92 -16.62 -19.10
CA THR A 38 5.24 -16.55 -19.72
C THR A 38 6.38 -16.52 -18.71
N MET A 39 6.05 -16.45 -17.42
CA MET A 39 7.06 -16.41 -16.36
C MET A 39 7.65 -17.78 -16.09
N THR A 40 8.95 -17.81 -15.80
CA THR A 40 9.56 -18.98 -15.18
C THR A 40 9.06 -19.07 -13.72
N LYS A 41 9.20 -20.24 -13.11
CA LYS A 41 8.84 -20.42 -11.70
C LYS A 41 9.64 -19.47 -10.80
N GLU A 42 10.92 -19.29 -11.10
CA GLU A 42 11.79 -18.42 -10.34
C GLU A 42 11.32 -16.96 -10.40
N ASP A 43 10.96 -16.48 -11.59
CA ASP A 43 10.45 -15.13 -11.77
C ASP A 43 9.09 -14.97 -11.08
N TYR A 44 8.24 -15.97 -11.16
CA TYR A 44 6.95 -15.97 -10.49
C TYR A 44 7.13 -15.82 -8.97
N ASP A 45 8.07 -16.58 -8.39
CA ASP A 45 8.33 -16.52 -6.95
C ASP A 45 8.82 -15.14 -6.53
N LYS A 46 9.67 -14.51 -7.35
CA LYS A 46 10.15 -13.15 -7.09
C LYS A 46 9.02 -12.13 -7.14
N PHE A 47 8.16 -12.25 -8.14
CA PHE A 47 7.00 -11.36 -8.28
C PHE A 47 6.03 -11.52 -7.12
N LEU A 48 5.83 -12.77 -6.69
CA LEU A 48 4.93 -13.05 -5.58
C LEU A 48 5.41 -12.36 -4.30
N ARG A 49 6.74 -12.33 -4.08
CA ARG A 49 7.31 -11.60 -2.93
C ARG A 49 7.01 -10.11 -3.01
N VAL A 50 7.13 -9.52 -4.20
CA VAL A 50 6.82 -8.10 -4.40
C VAL A 50 5.35 -7.83 -4.08
N VAL A 51 4.45 -8.71 -4.52
CA VAL A 51 3.02 -8.59 -4.24
C VAL A 51 2.75 -8.70 -2.75
N GLU A 52 3.37 -9.66 -2.08
CA GLU A 52 3.20 -9.86 -0.63
C GLU A 52 3.73 -8.68 0.17
N ASP A 53 4.89 -8.15 -0.20
CA ASP A 53 5.47 -6.97 0.46
C ASP A 53 4.56 -5.76 0.29
N ALA A 54 4.02 -5.55 -0.90
CA ALA A 54 3.10 -4.44 -1.16
C ALA A 54 1.81 -4.59 -0.35
N ARG A 55 1.29 -5.82 -0.25
CA ARG A 55 0.10 -6.10 0.56
C ARG A 55 0.37 -5.80 2.04
N ASN A 56 1.53 -6.21 2.55
CA ASN A 56 1.91 -5.95 3.94
C ASN A 56 2.02 -4.46 4.21
N GLU A 57 2.56 -3.69 3.28
CA GLU A 57 2.61 -2.24 3.40
C GLU A 57 1.20 -1.64 3.45
N CYS A 58 0.28 -2.11 2.61
CA CYS A 58 -1.11 -1.65 2.63
C CYS A 58 -1.76 -1.92 3.98
N GLU A 59 -1.54 -3.11 4.53
CA GLU A 59 -2.08 -3.48 5.84
C GLU A 59 -1.50 -2.61 6.94
N ARG A 60 -0.20 -2.34 6.89
CA ARG A 60 0.47 -1.49 7.88
C ARG A 60 -0.11 -0.08 7.88
N VAL A 61 -0.28 0.52 6.71
CA VAL A 61 -0.81 1.88 6.61
C VAL A 61 -2.28 1.90 6.98
N ARG A 62 -3.05 0.89 6.57
CA ARG A 62 -4.46 0.78 6.96
C ARG A 62 -4.61 0.68 8.47
N ASN A 63 -3.76 -0.11 9.12
CA ASN A 63 -3.78 -0.24 10.58
C ASN A 63 -3.40 1.08 11.25
N ALA A 64 -2.43 1.80 10.70
CA ALA A 64 -2.06 3.12 11.22
C ALA A 64 -3.23 4.11 11.12
N LEU A 65 -3.96 4.08 10.01
CA LEU A 65 -5.16 4.91 9.84
C LEU A 65 -6.24 4.54 10.85
N ALA A 66 -6.46 3.23 11.05
CA ALA A 66 -7.45 2.77 12.01
C ALA A 66 -7.11 3.23 13.43
N LEU A 67 -5.84 3.11 13.81
CA LEU A 67 -5.37 3.57 15.12
C LEU A 67 -5.51 5.08 15.26
N PHE A 68 -5.22 5.82 14.19
CA PHE A 68 -5.37 7.27 14.19
C PHE A 68 -6.83 7.67 14.44
N HIS A 69 -7.77 7.00 13.77
CA HIS A 69 -9.19 7.26 13.95
C HIS A 69 -9.67 6.91 15.35
N LEU A 70 -9.14 5.83 15.92
CA LEU A 70 -9.51 5.43 17.30
C LEU A 70 -8.95 6.40 18.33
N ALA A 71 -7.79 7.00 18.07
CA ALA A 71 -7.14 7.94 18.98
C ALA A 71 -7.79 9.32 18.95
N ASN A 72 -8.50 9.64 17.91
CA ASN A 72 -9.17 10.91 17.72
C ASN A 72 -10.68 10.71 17.69
#